data_5c48828bb0bceaaad4f4a8508af44d8f
#
_entry.id   5c48828bb0bceaaad4f4a8508af44d8f
#
_cell.length_a   1.000
_cell.length_b   1.000
_cell.length_c   1.000
_cell.angle_alpha   90.00
_cell.angle_beta   90.00
_cell.angle_gamma   90.00
#
_symmetry.space_group_name_H-M   'P 1'
#
loop_
_entity.id
_entity.type
_entity.pdbx_description
1 polymer ?
#
loop_
_entity_poly.entity_id
_entity_poly.type
_entity_poly.pdbx_seq_one_letter_code
_entity_poly.pdbx_strand_id
1 'polypeptide(L)'
;VVKLIIFDLDGVLVEAKNIHFEALNKALGSYAISWNEHLSTYDGLKTFQKLEMLSKEKGLPKEDHPAIWKNKQKYTLEALSNLKINSDLLSTIAHLSKDGYKIVCCSNSIRKTVLTVLAKLGLIEFMDLIISNEDVSNSKPHPEMYWQAISKMNCLPEETLIIEDSPYGLLAAARSKSYILRVKNPKEVTYDNINNKINEIKMGNKQNTPAWRDENLNVLIPMAGAGSRFEQAGYTFPKPLIEVRKKPMIQVVVENLNIKANYIYVVQKSHREKYNLDALLSLITPGCKVVETEGMTEGAACTALLAREHINTDD
;
A
#
# COMPACT_ATOMS: atom_id res chain seq x y z
N VAL A 1 -19.01 1.50 -7.88
CA VAL A 1 -19.28 2.86 -7.38
C VAL A 1 -18.66 2.99 -5.99
N VAL A 2 -17.89 4.05 -5.74
CA VAL A 2 -17.29 4.32 -4.41
C VAL A 2 -18.40 4.51 -3.37
N LYS A 3 -18.23 3.86 -2.22
CA LYS A 3 -19.13 3.94 -1.04
C LYS A 3 -18.38 4.32 0.23
N LEU A 4 -17.06 4.03 0.26
CA LEU A 4 -16.19 4.23 1.41
C LEU A 4 -15.02 5.13 1.02
N ILE A 5 -14.78 6.16 1.83
CA ILE A 5 -13.61 7.03 1.70
C ILE A 5 -12.79 6.89 2.99
N ILE A 6 -11.52 6.48 2.84
CA ILE A 6 -10.60 6.32 3.95
C ILE A 6 -9.54 7.42 3.86
N PHE A 7 -9.39 8.17 4.92
CA PHE A 7 -8.39 9.22 5.04
C PHE A 7 -7.23 8.74 5.91
N ASP A 8 -6.00 8.97 5.48
CA ASP A 8 -4.89 9.04 6.43
C ASP A 8 -5.04 10.32 7.27
N LEU A 9 -4.26 10.42 8.35
CA LEU A 9 -4.30 11.57 9.26
C LEU A 9 -3.18 12.56 8.94
N ASP A 10 -1.93 12.12 9.09
CA ASP A 10 -0.75 12.98 9.07
C ASP A 10 -0.31 13.29 7.63
N GLY A 11 -0.44 14.54 7.18
CA GLY A 11 -0.21 14.96 5.79
C GLY A 11 -1.46 14.94 4.92
N VAL A 12 -2.58 14.39 5.41
CA VAL A 12 -3.88 14.35 4.73
C VAL A 12 -4.93 15.21 5.44
N LEU A 13 -5.27 14.91 6.69
CA LEU A 13 -6.23 15.70 7.47
C LEU A 13 -5.54 16.82 8.27
N VAL A 14 -4.28 16.64 8.61
CA VAL A 14 -3.48 17.61 9.38
C VAL A 14 -2.04 17.65 8.89
N GLU A 15 -1.43 18.83 8.87
CA GLU A 15 0.01 18.97 8.63
C GLU A 15 0.76 18.77 9.94
N ALA A 16 1.05 17.50 10.27
CA ALA A 16 1.67 17.15 11.55
C ALA A 16 3.14 16.69 11.46
N LYS A 17 3.74 16.66 10.25
CA LYS A 17 5.13 16.20 10.06
C LYS A 17 6.12 16.99 10.90
N ASN A 18 6.03 18.32 10.86
CA ASN A 18 6.87 19.21 11.68
C ASN A 18 6.64 18.97 13.18
N ILE A 19 5.38 18.80 13.59
CA ILE A 19 5.02 18.56 14.99
C ILE A 19 5.67 17.25 15.48
N HIS A 20 5.57 16.19 14.70
CA HIS A 20 6.18 14.89 15.04
C HIS A 20 7.71 14.95 15.07
N PHE A 21 8.32 15.69 14.14
CA PHE A 21 9.76 15.91 14.10
C PHE A 21 10.25 16.71 15.32
N GLU A 22 9.64 17.83 15.61
CA GLU A 22 10.02 18.69 16.75
C GLU A 22 9.82 17.97 18.09
N ALA A 23 8.69 17.26 18.24
CA ALA A 23 8.41 16.48 19.44
C ALA A 23 9.43 15.35 19.64
N LEU A 24 9.85 14.68 18.56
CA LEU A 24 10.86 13.64 18.61
C LEU A 24 12.22 14.25 19.01
N ASN A 25 12.67 15.31 18.37
CA ASN A 25 13.94 15.95 18.64
C ASN A 25 14.02 16.52 20.07
N LYS A 26 12.93 17.10 20.54
CA LYS A 26 12.83 17.56 21.94
C LYS A 26 12.98 16.40 22.92
N ALA A 27 12.48 15.21 22.57
CA ALA A 27 12.62 14.02 23.40
C ALA A 27 14.01 13.36 23.30
N LEU A 28 14.66 13.44 22.14
CA LEU A 28 15.99 12.87 21.88
C LEU A 28 17.13 13.65 22.53
N GLY A 29 16.96 14.95 22.76
CA GLY A 29 18.01 15.81 23.35
C GLY A 29 19.28 15.82 22.49
N SER A 30 20.38 15.27 23.02
CA SER A 30 21.68 15.24 22.33
C SER A 30 21.72 14.32 21.10
N TYR A 31 20.77 13.41 20.97
CA TYR A 31 20.63 12.50 19.82
C TYR A 31 19.70 13.05 18.72
N ALA A 32 19.37 14.33 18.76
CA ALA A 32 18.52 14.98 17.77
C ALA A 32 19.00 14.74 16.33
N ILE A 33 18.05 14.69 15.42
CA ILE A 33 18.28 14.46 13.97
C ILE A 33 17.98 15.74 13.20
N SER A 34 18.65 15.93 12.07
CA SER A 34 18.34 17.03 11.15
C SER A 34 17.02 16.77 10.41
N TRP A 35 16.42 17.83 9.85
CA TRP A 35 15.22 17.70 9.01
C TRP A 35 15.47 16.83 7.78
N ASN A 36 16.65 16.94 7.18
CA ASN A 36 17.02 16.11 6.02
C ASN A 36 17.13 14.63 6.38
N GLU A 37 17.77 14.29 7.51
CA GLU A 37 17.80 12.91 8.03
C GLU A 37 16.38 12.40 8.30
N HIS A 38 15.53 13.25 8.89
CA HIS A 38 14.13 12.88 9.13
C HIS A 38 13.42 12.49 7.83
N LEU A 39 13.46 13.34 6.81
CA LEU A 39 12.77 13.09 5.54
C LEU A 39 13.34 11.90 4.77
N SER A 40 14.65 11.71 4.77
CA SER A 40 15.30 10.67 3.97
C SER A 40 15.23 9.27 4.60
N THR A 41 15.21 9.21 5.94
CA THR A 41 15.46 7.94 6.66
C THR A 41 14.31 7.58 7.61
N TYR A 42 13.75 8.57 8.30
CA TYR A 42 12.85 8.32 9.43
C TYR A 42 11.37 8.64 9.14
N ASP A 43 11.04 9.35 8.05
CA ASP A 43 9.66 9.73 7.77
C ASP A 43 8.77 8.49 7.54
N GLY A 44 7.56 8.52 8.09
CA GLY A 44 6.60 7.41 8.02
C GLY A 44 6.89 6.21 8.92
N LEU A 45 8.07 6.11 9.56
CA LEU A 45 8.39 5.03 10.50
C LEU A 45 7.75 5.26 11.87
N LYS A 46 7.40 4.16 12.57
CA LYS A 46 6.98 4.22 13.97
C LYS A 46 8.12 4.73 14.85
N THR A 47 7.79 5.45 15.93
CA THR A 47 8.80 5.99 16.87
C THR A 47 9.75 4.91 17.35
N PHE A 48 9.27 3.72 17.68
CA PHE A 48 10.13 2.64 18.16
C PHE A 48 11.17 2.20 17.11
N GLN A 49 10.78 2.11 15.86
CA GLN A 49 11.70 1.79 14.75
C GLN A 49 12.77 2.87 14.58
N LYS A 50 12.38 4.14 14.72
CA LYS A 50 13.33 5.27 14.70
C LYS A 50 14.35 5.16 15.83
N LEU A 51 13.92 4.84 17.04
CA LEU A 51 14.80 4.67 18.19
C LEU A 51 15.77 3.50 18.03
N GLU A 52 15.31 2.36 17.50
CA GLU A 52 16.18 1.22 17.21
C GLU A 52 17.27 1.57 16.16
N MET A 53 16.89 2.33 15.12
CA MET A 53 17.86 2.82 14.14
C MET A 53 18.87 3.79 14.76
N LEU A 54 18.40 4.74 15.57
CA LEU A 54 19.27 5.70 16.28
C LEU A 54 20.23 5.02 17.25
N SER A 55 19.81 3.92 17.88
CA SER A 55 20.71 3.11 18.71
C SER A 55 21.85 2.51 17.89
N LYS A 56 21.57 2.05 16.68
CA LYS A 56 22.59 1.47 15.78
C LYS A 56 23.50 2.52 15.16
N GLU A 57 22.95 3.67 14.77
CA GLU A 57 23.64 4.68 13.99
C GLU A 57 24.34 5.74 14.84
N LYS A 58 23.70 6.14 15.94
CA LYS A 58 24.19 7.24 16.82
C LYS A 58 24.50 6.79 18.26
N GLY A 59 24.39 5.49 18.57
CA GLY A 59 24.69 4.98 19.91
C GLY A 59 23.67 5.38 20.97
N LEU A 60 22.41 5.64 20.60
CA LEU A 60 21.35 5.92 21.58
C LEU A 60 21.15 4.73 22.51
N PRO A 61 21.26 4.90 23.86
CA PRO A 61 21.05 3.82 24.81
C PRO A 61 19.63 3.24 24.70
N LYS A 62 19.52 1.93 24.67
CA LYS A 62 18.19 1.26 24.56
C LYS A 62 17.33 1.44 25.81
N GLU A 63 17.95 1.58 26.96
CA GLU A 63 17.30 1.90 28.23
C GLU A 63 16.54 3.22 28.21
N ASP A 64 16.94 4.17 27.35
CA ASP A 64 16.28 5.47 27.21
C ASP A 64 15.04 5.44 26.31
N HIS A 65 14.86 4.39 25.48
CA HIS A 65 13.75 4.29 24.53
C HIS A 65 12.36 4.50 25.15
N PRO A 66 12.01 3.89 26.31
CA PRO A 66 10.70 4.10 26.92
C PRO A 66 10.46 5.54 27.35
N ALA A 67 11.48 6.19 27.92
CA ALA A 67 11.40 7.58 28.36
C ALA A 67 11.26 8.54 27.17
N ILE A 68 12.06 8.35 26.13
CA ILE A 68 12.00 9.14 24.89
C ILE A 68 10.64 8.97 24.21
N TRP A 69 10.15 7.73 24.08
CA TRP A 69 8.84 7.47 23.52
C TRP A 69 7.73 8.20 24.28
N LYS A 70 7.72 8.09 25.62
CA LYS A 70 6.74 8.74 26.48
C LYS A 70 6.78 10.27 26.33
N ASN A 71 7.99 10.85 26.38
CA ASN A 71 8.18 12.30 26.24
C ASN A 71 7.77 12.79 24.86
N LYS A 72 8.13 12.06 23.79
CA LYS A 72 7.69 12.37 22.42
C LYS A 72 6.17 12.41 22.32
N GLN A 73 5.46 11.43 22.88
CA GLN A 73 4.00 11.43 22.86
C GLN A 73 3.42 12.64 23.62
N LYS A 74 3.98 12.96 24.79
CA LYS A 74 3.59 14.14 25.57
C LYS A 74 3.77 15.43 24.75
N TYR A 75 4.95 15.66 24.19
CA TYR A 75 5.23 16.85 23.37
C TYR A 75 4.37 16.93 22.11
N THR A 76 4.12 15.80 21.47
CA THR A 76 3.20 15.76 20.34
C THR A 76 1.79 16.21 20.72
N LEU A 77 1.23 15.69 21.82
CA LEU A 77 -0.11 16.07 22.28
C LEU A 77 -0.20 17.53 22.71
N GLU A 78 0.84 18.05 23.38
CA GLU A 78 0.94 19.47 23.74
C GLU A 78 0.90 20.37 22.50
N ALA A 79 1.67 20.04 21.46
CA ALA A 79 1.69 20.80 20.21
C ALA A 79 0.35 20.71 19.47
N LEU A 80 -0.25 19.52 19.39
CA LEU A 80 -1.55 19.29 18.75
C LEU A 80 -2.72 19.96 19.48
N SER A 81 -2.57 20.28 20.77
CA SER A 81 -3.60 21.01 21.53
C SER A 81 -3.88 22.41 20.98
N ASN A 82 -2.93 22.98 20.24
CA ASN A 82 -3.03 24.31 19.62
C ASN A 82 -3.58 24.30 18.18
N LEU A 83 -3.95 23.11 17.65
CA LEU A 83 -4.56 23.01 16.32
C LEU A 83 -5.87 23.80 16.27
N LYS A 84 -6.06 24.49 15.15
CA LYS A 84 -7.28 25.22 14.84
C LYS A 84 -8.13 24.45 13.83
N ILE A 85 -9.43 24.65 13.90
CA ILE A 85 -10.36 24.11 12.91
C ILE A 85 -9.99 24.68 11.52
N ASN A 86 -9.92 23.78 10.53
CA ASN A 86 -9.82 24.13 9.14
C ASN A 86 -11.25 24.06 8.54
N SER A 87 -11.86 25.24 8.30
CA SER A 87 -13.24 25.34 7.82
C SER A 87 -13.45 24.65 6.48
N ASP A 88 -12.46 24.72 5.57
CA ASP A 88 -12.59 24.14 4.23
C ASP A 88 -12.54 22.62 4.26
N LEU A 89 -11.64 22.06 5.07
CA LEU A 89 -11.57 20.62 5.31
C LEU A 89 -12.84 20.12 6.01
N LEU A 90 -13.29 20.81 7.05
CA LEU A 90 -14.52 20.48 7.76
C LEU A 90 -15.72 20.47 6.80
N SER A 91 -15.86 21.50 5.98
CA SER A 91 -16.91 21.61 4.95
C SER A 91 -16.81 20.46 3.94
N THR A 92 -15.59 20.12 3.49
CA THR A 92 -15.35 19.00 2.57
C THR A 92 -15.86 17.68 3.17
N ILE A 93 -15.48 17.37 4.40
CA ILE A 93 -15.87 16.12 5.07
C ILE A 93 -17.39 16.08 5.32
N ALA A 94 -17.98 17.23 5.74
CA ALA A 94 -19.42 17.32 5.96
C ALA A 94 -20.22 17.10 4.66
N HIS A 95 -19.76 17.64 3.52
CA HIS A 95 -20.40 17.39 2.23
C HIS A 95 -20.30 15.92 1.82
N LEU A 96 -19.14 15.28 1.96
CA LEU A 96 -18.98 13.86 1.65
C LEU A 96 -19.89 12.97 2.52
N SER A 97 -20.01 13.30 3.81
CA SER A 97 -20.94 12.60 4.73
C SER A 97 -22.40 12.78 4.29
N LYS A 98 -22.79 14.00 3.91
CA LYS A 98 -24.15 14.31 3.40
C LYS A 98 -24.44 13.57 2.09
N ASP A 99 -23.45 13.35 1.25
CA ASP A 99 -23.57 12.58 0.00
C ASP A 99 -23.70 11.07 0.25
N GLY A 100 -23.63 10.63 1.51
CA GLY A 100 -23.84 9.25 1.93
C GLY A 100 -22.59 8.38 1.84
N TYR A 101 -21.40 8.94 1.69
CA TYR A 101 -20.16 8.19 1.79
C TYR A 101 -19.88 7.81 3.24
N LYS A 102 -19.45 6.57 3.47
CA LYS A 102 -18.84 6.17 4.75
C LYS A 102 -17.45 6.79 4.85
N ILE A 103 -17.13 7.36 6.00
CA ILE A 103 -15.91 8.11 6.23
C ILE A 103 -15.10 7.47 7.35
N VAL A 104 -13.86 7.09 7.05
CA VAL A 104 -12.99 6.39 7.99
C VAL A 104 -11.63 7.09 8.06
N CYS A 105 -11.06 7.16 9.25
CA CYS A 105 -9.67 7.58 9.45
C CYS A 105 -8.79 6.37 9.78
N CYS A 106 -7.67 6.18 9.06
CA CYS A 106 -6.67 5.12 9.27
C CYS A 106 -5.27 5.71 9.41
N SER A 107 -4.65 5.64 10.59
CA SER A 107 -3.36 6.28 10.87
C SER A 107 -2.35 5.36 11.56
N ASN A 108 -1.06 5.55 11.25
CA ASN A 108 0.05 4.95 11.99
C ASN A 108 0.32 5.64 13.35
N SER A 109 -0.42 6.68 13.69
CA SER A 109 -0.37 7.34 15.00
C SER A 109 -1.11 6.52 16.06
N ILE A 110 -0.78 6.73 17.35
CA ILE A 110 -1.48 6.10 18.48
C ILE A 110 -2.92 6.65 18.57
N ARG A 111 -3.84 5.84 19.10
CA ARG A 111 -5.26 6.17 19.20
C ARG A 111 -5.52 7.52 19.87
N LYS A 112 -4.82 7.81 20.96
CA LYS A 112 -4.95 9.09 21.66
C LYS A 112 -4.62 10.29 20.76
N THR A 113 -3.56 10.21 19.95
CA THR A 113 -3.19 11.25 18.99
C THR A 113 -4.28 11.43 17.93
N VAL A 114 -4.75 10.32 17.32
CA VAL A 114 -5.79 10.35 16.30
C VAL A 114 -7.06 11.03 16.80
N LEU A 115 -7.55 10.60 17.97
CA LEU A 115 -8.75 11.18 18.58
C LEU A 115 -8.57 12.67 18.92
N THR A 116 -7.41 13.06 19.45
CA THR A 116 -7.11 14.46 19.78
C THR A 116 -7.15 15.33 18.53
N VAL A 117 -6.52 14.90 17.45
CA VAL A 117 -6.50 15.65 16.18
C VAL A 117 -7.90 15.77 15.59
N LEU A 118 -8.64 14.65 15.47
CA LEU A 118 -10.00 14.66 14.90
C LEU A 118 -10.94 15.54 15.70
N ALA A 119 -10.86 15.50 17.05
CA ALA A 119 -11.67 16.36 17.92
C ALA A 119 -11.31 17.84 17.75
N LYS A 120 -10.00 18.17 17.67
CA LYS A 120 -9.55 19.55 17.49
C LYS A 120 -9.92 20.12 16.11
N LEU A 121 -9.96 19.30 15.09
CA LEU A 121 -10.41 19.68 13.75
C LEU A 121 -11.94 19.68 13.59
N GLY A 122 -12.71 19.24 14.60
CA GLY A 122 -14.17 19.11 14.51
C GLY A 122 -14.62 17.98 13.59
N LEU A 123 -13.76 16.99 13.32
CA LEU A 123 -14.02 15.92 12.35
C LEU A 123 -14.53 14.63 12.99
N ILE A 124 -14.43 14.48 14.29
CA ILE A 124 -14.68 13.20 14.98
C ILE A 124 -16.11 12.69 14.77
N GLU A 125 -17.08 13.57 14.73
CA GLU A 125 -18.51 13.23 14.55
C GLU A 125 -18.86 12.73 13.14
N PHE A 126 -18.00 12.99 12.15
CA PHE A 126 -18.16 12.51 10.78
C PHE A 126 -17.50 11.15 10.54
N MET A 127 -16.76 10.61 11.51
CA MET A 127 -16.03 9.37 11.34
C MET A 127 -16.90 8.16 11.70
N ASP A 128 -17.25 7.34 10.70
CA ASP A 128 -17.94 6.06 10.94
C ASP A 128 -17.02 5.05 11.64
N LEU A 129 -15.69 5.16 11.42
CA LEU A 129 -14.70 4.31 12.04
C LEU A 129 -13.34 5.02 12.13
N ILE A 130 -12.61 4.74 13.21
CA ILE A 130 -11.25 5.21 13.42
C ILE A 130 -10.37 4.01 13.71
N ILE A 131 -9.29 3.84 12.94
CA ILE A 131 -8.28 2.80 13.10
C ILE A 131 -6.92 3.47 13.31
N SER A 132 -6.31 3.16 14.44
CA SER A 132 -4.96 3.60 14.83
C SER A 132 -3.95 2.46 14.66
N ASN A 133 -2.67 2.73 14.93
CA ASN A 133 -1.65 1.68 14.93
C ASN A 133 -1.84 0.65 16.08
N GLU A 134 -2.64 0.98 17.08
CA GLU A 134 -2.94 0.10 18.24
C GLU A 134 -4.06 -0.91 17.93
N ASP A 135 -4.77 -0.75 16.81
CA ASP A 135 -5.88 -1.61 16.39
C ASP A 135 -5.44 -2.72 15.42
N VAL A 136 -4.18 -2.73 15.00
CA VAL A 136 -3.63 -3.65 14.01
C VAL A 136 -2.35 -4.29 14.49
N SER A 137 -2.12 -5.53 14.08
CA SER A 137 -0.84 -6.20 14.31
C SER A 137 0.26 -5.65 13.41
N ASN A 138 -0.08 -5.32 12.18
CA ASN A 138 0.84 -4.82 11.17
C ASN A 138 0.39 -3.46 10.65
N SER A 139 1.14 -2.41 11.01
CA SER A 139 0.88 -1.04 10.52
C SER A 139 1.35 -0.87 9.08
N LYS A 140 0.98 0.26 8.43
CA LYS A 140 1.50 0.66 7.12
C LYS A 140 3.04 0.53 7.10
N PRO A 141 3.64 -0.09 6.08
CA PRO A 141 3.11 -0.35 4.72
C PRO A 141 2.33 -1.66 4.56
N HIS A 142 1.97 -2.35 5.63
CA HIS A 142 1.06 -3.48 5.56
C HIS A 142 -0.38 -2.98 5.38
N PRO A 143 -1.21 -3.61 4.54
CA PRO A 143 -2.57 -3.12 4.23
C PRO A 143 -3.62 -3.43 5.32
N GLU A 144 -3.24 -4.05 6.44
CA GLU A 144 -4.16 -4.59 7.46
C GLU A 144 -5.20 -3.57 7.92
N MET A 145 -4.79 -2.33 8.23
CA MET A 145 -5.75 -1.32 8.70
C MET A 145 -6.79 -0.94 7.63
N TYR A 146 -6.41 -0.92 6.36
CA TYR A 146 -7.34 -0.69 5.27
C TYR A 146 -8.28 -1.87 5.05
N TRP A 147 -7.77 -3.12 5.11
CA TRP A 147 -8.61 -4.31 5.06
C TRP A 147 -9.61 -4.38 6.22
N GLN A 148 -9.17 -4.02 7.44
CA GLN A 148 -10.08 -3.93 8.58
C GLN A 148 -11.16 -2.87 8.39
N ALA A 149 -10.80 -1.67 7.88
CA ALA A 149 -11.75 -0.62 7.59
C ALA A 149 -12.78 -1.07 6.55
N ILE A 150 -12.32 -1.62 5.43
CA ILE A 150 -13.16 -2.13 4.34
C ILE A 150 -14.14 -3.20 4.86
N SER A 151 -13.62 -4.16 5.62
CA SER A 151 -14.43 -5.25 6.19
C SER A 151 -15.46 -4.73 7.20
N LYS A 152 -15.05 -3.89 8.15
CA LYS A 152 -15.97 -3.34 9.18
C LYS A 152 -17.04 -2.44 8.58
N MET A 153 -16.73 -1.76 7.48
CA MET A 153 -17.69 -0.93 6.74
C MET A 153 -18.53 -1.74 5.76
N ASN A 154 -18.35 -3.05 5.68
CA ASN A 154 -19.07 -3.92 4.75
C ASN A 154 -19.02 -3.39 3.30
N CYS A 155 -17.82 -3.04 2.86
CA CYS A 155 -17.52 -2.58 1.51
C CYS A 155 -16.52 -3.53 0.83
N LEU A 156 -16.32 -3.32 -0.47
CA LEU A 156 -15.30 -4.00 -1.25
C LEU A 156 -14.12 -3.06 -1.54
N PRO A 157 -12.91 -3.57 -1.83
CA PRO A 157 -11.79 -2.72 -2.25
C PRO A 157 -12.13 -1.82 -3.43
N GLU A 158 -12.86 -2.33 -4.43
CA GLU A 158 -13.35 -1.60 -5.61
C GLU A 158 -14.50 -0.62 -5.33
N GLU A 159 -14.97 -0.55 -4.10
CA GLU A 159 -15.94 0.44 -3.61
C GLU A 159 -15.28 1.46 -2.67
N THR A 160 -13.95 1.38 -2.52
CA THR A 160 -13.19 2.16 -1.54
C THR A 160 -12.20 3.09 -2.23
N LEU A 161 -12.19 4.35 -1.81
CA LEU A 161 -11.19 5.35 -2.15
C LEU A 161 -10.35 5.66 -0.91
N ILE A 162 -9.04 5.54 -1.02
CA ILE A 162 -8.08 5.86 0.05
C ILE A 162 -7.35 7.14 -0.32
N ILE A 163 -7.28 8.10 0.60
CA ILE A 163 -6.58 9.38 0.44
C ILE A 163 -5.32 9.34 1.29
N GLU A 164 -4.16 9.49 0.66
CA GLU A 164 -2.85 9.27 1.26
C GLU A 164 -1.77 10.20 0.66
N ASP A 165 -0.75 10.53 1.48
CA ASP A 165 0.38 11.37 1.08
C ASP A 165 1.72 10.63 1.13
N SER A 166 1.89 9.69 2.06
CA SER A 166 3.17 9.07 2.42
C SER A 166 3.50 7.84 1.56
N PRO A 167 4.79 7.56 1.27
CA PRO A 167 5.18 6.37 0.52
C PRO A 167 4.71 5.06 1.16
N TYR A 168 4.81 4.94 2.49
CA TYR A 168 4.36 3.75 3.22
C TYR A 168 2.85 3.57 3.19
N GLY A 169 2.10 4.66 3.31
CA GLY A 169 0.65 4.64 3.21
C GLY A 169 0.16 4.33 1.81
N LEU A 170 0.78 4.91 0.78
CA LEU A 170 0.48 4.62 -0.62
C LEU A 170 0.75 3.14 -0.95
N LEU A 171 1.85 2.56 -0.42
CA LEU A 171 2.13 1.15 -0.60
C LEU A 171 1.10 0.25 0.09
N ALA A 172 0.66 0.61 1.31
CA ALA A 172 -0.41 -0.08 2.01
C ALA A 172 -1.74 0.01 1.25
N ALA A 173 -2.09 1.20 0.74
CA ALA A 173 -3.29 1.43 -0.06
C ALA A 173 -3.27 0.63 -1.36
N ALA A 174 -2.15 0.61 -2.09
CA ALA A 174 -2.00 -0.20 -3.29
C ALA A 174 -2.18 -1.71 -3.01
N ARG A 175 -1.60 -2.20 -1.91
CA ARG A 175 -1.76 -3.60 -1.47
C ARG A 175 -3.18 -3.94 -1.03
N SER A 176 -3.97 -2.97 -0.61
CA SER A 176 -5.39 -3.18 -0.27
C SER A 176 -6.28 -3.38 -1.50
N LYS A 177 -5.80 -3.08 -2.70
CA LYS A 177 -6.53 -3.13 -3.98
C LYS A 177 -7.65 -2.09 -4.10
N SER A 178 -7.62 -1.06 -3.29
CA SER A 178 -8.57 0.05 -3.34
C SER A 178 -8.11 1.12 -4.34
N TYR A 179 -9.01 2.03 -4.70
CA TYR A 179 -8.64 3.24 -5.44
C TYR A 179 -7.84 4.18 -4.55
N ILE A 180 -6.95 4.94 -5.15
CA ILE A 180 -6.06 5.85 -4.42
C ILE A 180 -6.18 7.25 -5.00
N LEU A 181 -6.34 8.22 -4.10
CA LEU A 181 -6.11 9.64 -4.36
C LEU A 181 -4.86 10.05 -3.57
N ARG A 182 -3.77 10.27 -4.29
CA ARG A 182 -2.55 10.81 -3.69
C ARG A 182 -2.68 12.32 -3.55
N VAL A 183 -2.39 12.83 -2.35
CA VAL A 183 -2.30 14.26 -2.05
C VAL A 183 -0.90 14.58 -1.54
N LYS A 184 -0.48 15.85 -1.62
CA LYS A 184 0.82 16.30 -1.12
C LYS A 184 0.73 16.90 0.28
N ASN A 185 -0.42 17.44 0.62
CA ASN A 185 -0.69 18.10 1.89
C ASN A 185 -2.21 18.27 2.08
N PRO A 186 -2.69 18.66 3.28
CA PRO A 186 -4.11 18.82 3.57
C PRO A 186 -4.86 19.83 2.69
N LYS A 187 -4.17 20.79 2.05
CA LYS A 187 -4.83 21.79 1.18
C LYS A 187 -5.36 21.18 -0.12
N GLU A 188 -4.83 20.02 -0.52
CA GLU A 188 -5.32 19.28 -1.69
C GLU A 188 -6.52 18.38 -1.36
N VAL A 189 -6.87 18.22 -0.08
CA VAL A 189 -8.06 17.48 0.37
C VAL A 189 -9.29 18.39 0.25
N THR A 190 -9.78 18.52 -0.95
CA THR A 190 -10.95 19.33 -1.27
C THR A 190 -12.08 18.46 -1.82
N TYR A 191 -13.33 18.92 -1.66
CA TYR A 191 -14.49 18.22 -2.20
C TYR A 191 -14.34 17.98 -3.71
N ASP A 192 -13.88 19.00 -4.45
CA ASP A 192 -13.71 18.90 -5.91
C ASP A 192 -12.67 17.86 -6.32
N ASN A 193 -11.51 17.83 -5.69
CA ASN A 193 -10.47 16.83 -5.99
C ASN A 193 -10.97 15.40 -5.72
N ILE A 194 -11.68 15.21 -4.63
CA ILE A 194 -12.22 13.89 -4.25
C ILE A 194 -13.33 13.50 -5.23
N ASN A 195 -14.26 14.40 -5.53
CA ASN A 195 -15.37 14.15 -6.44
C ASN A 195 -14.90 13.91 -7.88
N ASN A 196 -13.90 14.66 -8.35
CA ASN A 196 -13.28 14.42 -9.65
C ASN A 196 -12.71 13.01 -9.72
N LYS A 197 -11.98 12.56 -8.68
CA LYS A 197 -11.46 11.19 -8.62
C LYS A 197 -12.57 10.14 -8.61
N ILE A 198 -13.63 10.36 -7.86
CA ILE A 198 -14.80 9.47 -7.84
C ILE A 198 -15.46 9.40 -9.21
N ASN A 199 -15.58 10.52 -9.93
CA ASN A 199 -16.14 10.56 -11.27
C ASN A 199 -15.25 9.85 -12.30
N GLU A 200 -13.92 10.00 -12.22
CA GLU A 200 -12.96 9.20 -13.01
C GLU A 200 -13.20 7.69 -12.81
N ILE A 201 -13.38 7.27 -11.56
CA ILE A 201 -13.66 5.86 -11.22
C ILE A 201 -15.00 5.41 -11.81
N LYS A 202 -16.05 6.24 -11.70
CA LYS A 202 -17.40 5.94 -12.25
C LYS A 202 -17.39 5.82 -13.78
N MET A 203 -16.61 6.64 -14.47
CA MET A 203 -16.51 6.63 -15.94
C MET A 203 -15.70 5.45 -16.47
N GLY A 204 -15.26 4.54 -15.61
CA GLY A 204 -14.48 3.37 -16.02
C GLY A 204 -13.05 3.71 -16.44
N ASN A 205 -12.60 4.94 -16.20
CA ASN A 205 -11.19 5.27 -16.22
C ASN A 205 -10.50 4.59 -15.01
N LYS A 206 -10.54 3.25 -15.00
CA LYS A 206 -9.49 2.49 -14.35
C LYS A 206 -8.22 2.96 -15.05
N GLN A 207 -7.54 3.94 -14.48
CA GLN A 207 -6.13 4.06 -14.72
C GLN A 207 -5.53 2.76 -14.16
N ASN A 208 -5.50 1.73 -15.02
CA ASN A 208 -4.48 0.69 -14.95
C ASN A 208 -3.15 1.37 -15.31
N THR A 209 -2.80 2.44 -14.60
CA THR A 209 -1.43 2.92 -14.60
C THR A 209 -0.67 1.83 -13.86
N PRO A 210 0.23 1.11 -14.52
CA PRO A 210 1.05 0.12 -13.86
C PRO A 210 1.70 0.77 -12.64
N ALA A 211 1.75 0.08 -11.51
CA ALA A 211 2.42 0.57 -10.30
C ALA A 211 3.91 0.87 -10.59
N TRP A 212 4.44 0.19 -11.59
CA TRP A 212 5.78 0.39 -12.15
C TRP A 212 5.72 0.35 -13.67
N ARG A 213 6.40 1.27 -14.34
CA ARG A 213 6.56 1.31 -15.79
C ARG A 213 8.03 1.46 -16.13
N ASP A 214 8.59 0.40 -16.66
CA ASP A 214 9.97 0.38 -17.17
C ASP A 214 9.97 -0.51 -18.42
N GLU A 215 10.31 0.08 -19.56
CA GLU A 215 10.26 -0.63 -20.85
C GLU A 215 11.42 -1.61 -20.99
N ASN A 216 12.47 -1.47 -20.19
CA ASN A 216 13.64 -2.35 -20.17
C ASN A 216 13.51 -3.45 -19.11
N LEU A 217 12.56 -3.32 -18.17
CA LEU A 217 12.36 -4.32 -17.12
C LEU A 217 11.84 -5.64 -17.70
N ASN A 218 12.52 -6.73 -17.36
CA ASN A 218 12.09 -8.08 -17.66
C ASN A 218 11.45 -8.73 -16.44
N VAL A 219 10.20 -9.22 -16.59
CA VAL A 219 9.49 -9.98 -15.56
C VAL A 219 9.49 -11.44 -15.98
N LEU A 220 10.32 -12.24 -15.31
CA LEU A 220 10.41 -13.68 -15.55
C LEU A 220 9.47 -14.45 -14.62
N ILE A 221 8.60 -15.27 -15.21
CA ILE A 221 7.66 -16.11 -14.48
C ILE A 221 7.91 -17.59 -14.80
N PRO A 222 8.57 -18.32 -13.89
CA PRO A 222 8.77 -19.76 -14.06
C PRO A 222 7.49 -20.53 -13.78
N MET A 223 6.96 -21.23 -14.78
CA MET A 223 5.72 -22.01 -14.73
C MET A 223 5.95 -23.52 -15.00
N ALA A 224 7.20 -23.96 -15.10
CA ALA A 224 7.54 -25.35 -15.45
C ALA A 224 7.55 -26.33 -14.25
N GLY A 225 7.17 -25.89 -13.04
CA GLY A 225 7.12 -26.74 -11.85
C GLY A 225 6.01 -27.79 -11.90
N ALA A 226 6.23 -28.94 -11.25
CA ALA A 226 5.28 -30.08 -11.22
C ALA A 226 3.91 -29.76 -10.61
N GLY A 227 3.85 -28.82 -9.68
CA GLY A 227 2.59 -28.53 -8.98
C GLY A 227 2.05 -29.67 -8.12
N SER A 228 2.90 -30.65 -7.74
CA SER A 228 2.54 -31.93 -7.11
C SER A 228 1.61 -31.81 -5.89
N ARG A 229 1.73 -30.74 -5.10
CA ARG A 229 0.81 -30.47 -3.97
C ARG A 229 -0.63 -30.21 -4.41
N PHE A 230 -0.80 -29.61 -5.58
CA PHE A 230 -2.13 -29.32 -6.13
C PHE A 230 -2.74 -30.57 -6.78
N GLU A 231 -1.93 -31.43 -7.43
CA GLU A 231 -2.37 -32.73 -7.93
C GLU A 231 -2.83 -33.63 -6.78
N GLN A 232 -2.06 -33.68 -5.68
CA GLN A 232 -2.43 -34.43 -4.46
C GLN A 232 -3.72 -33.89 -3.82
N ALA A 233 -4.02 -32.58 -3.99
CA ALA A 233 -5.24 -31.95 -3.53
C ALA A 233 -6.42 -32.10 -4.51
N GLY A 234 -6.28 -32.88 -5.60
CA GLY A 234 -7.34 -33.20 -6.55
C GLY A 234 -7.56 -32.19 -7.66
N TYR A 235 -6.66 -31.23 -7.86
CA TYR A 235 -6.75 -30.28 -8.97
C TYR A 235 -6.33 -30.93 -10.29
N THR A 236 -7.16 -30.82 -11.32
CA THR A 236 -6.94 -31.39 -12.66
C THR A 236 -6.10 -30.52 -13.58
N PHE A 237 -5.99 -29.23 -13.29
CA PHE A 237 -5.20 -28.26 -14.05
C PHE A 237 -3.84 -28.01 -13.39
N PRO A 238 -2.77 -27.75 -14.16
CA PRO A 238 -1.51 -27.32 -13.62
C PRO A 238 -1.67 -26.02 -12.82
N LYS A 239 -0.88 -25.86 -11.77
CA LYS A 239 -0.98 -24.75 -10.80
C LYS A 239 -1.25 -23.36 -11.43
N PRO A 240 -0.58 -22.93 -12.51
CA PRO A 240 -0.83 -21.63 -13.12
C PRO A 240 -2.22 -21.43 -13.70
N LEU A 241 -2.92 -22.53 -14.02
CA LEU A 241 -4.23 -22.54 -14.65
C LEU A 241 -5.39 -22.81 -13.67
N ILE A 242 -5.07 -23.08 -12.39
CA ILE A 242 -6.09 -23.25 -11.36
C ILE A 242 -6.89 -21.95 -11.24
N GLU A 243 -8.20 -22.09 -11.20
CA GLU A 243 -9.11 -20.95 -11.12
C GLU A 243 -9.07 -20.31 -9.72
N VAL A 244 -8.82 -19.00 -9.70
CA VAL A 244 -8.88 -18.15 -8.51
C VAL A 244 -9.81 -16.98 -8.83
N ARG A 245 -10.95 -16.87 -8.16
CA ARG A 245 -11.95 -15.82 -8.39
C ARG A 245 -12.39 -15.71 -9.87
N LYS A 246 -12.66 -16.85 -10.50
CA LYS A 246 -13.06 -16.96 -11.90
C LYS A 246 -12.00 -16.53 -12.93
N LYS A 247 -10.74 -16.51 -12.54
CA LYS A 247 -9.58 -16.22 -13.41
C LYS A 247 -8.49 -17.24 -13.21
N PRO A 248 -7.70 -17.60 -14.24
CA PRO A 248 -6.51 -18.41 -14.04
C PRO A 248 -5.55 -17.77 -13.03
N MET A 249 -4.91 -18.57 -12.19
CA MET A 249 -3.96 -18.07 -11.17
C MET A 249 -2.88 -17.18 -11.79
N ILE A 250 -2.37 -17.53 -12.98
CA ILE A 250 -1.36 -16.71 -13.67
C ILE A 250 -1.88 -15.31 -14.00
N GLN A 251 -3.13 -15.18 -14.39
CA GLN A 251 -3.74 -13.87 -14.65
C GLN A 251 -3.81 -13.05 -13.35
N VAL A 252 -4.20 -13.68 -12.24
CA VAL A 252 -4.25 -13.02 -10.93
C VAL A 252 -2.85 -12.58 -10.49
N VAL A 253 -1.81 -13.39 -10.77
CA VAL A 253 -0.40 -13.02 -10.47
C VAL A 253 0.01 -11.78 -11.25
N VAL A 254 -0.22 -11.74 -12.56
CA VAL A 254 0.14 -10.60 -13.42
C VAL A 254 -0.64 -9.34 -13.02
N GLU A 255 -1.94 -9.46 -12.81
CA GLU A 255 -2.78 -8.33 -12.35
C GLU A 255 -2.32 -7.80 -10.98
N ASN A 256 -1.80 -8.69 -10.12
CA ASN A 256 -1.29 -8.33 -8.81
C ASN A 256 0.07 -7.65 -8.85
N LEU A 257 0.94 -8.03 -9.77
CA LEU A 257 2.21 -7.35 -10.02
C LEU A 257 1.95 -5.91 -10.47
N ASN A 258 0.97 -5.72 -11.36
CA ASN A 258 0.61 -4.42 -11.93
C ASN A 258 1.83 -3.65 -12.47
N ILE A 259 2.70 -4.36 -13.19
CA ILE A 259 3.93 -3.82 -13.77
C ILE A 259 3.78 -3.82 -15.30
N LYS A 260 4.11 -2.73 -15.96
CA LYS A 260 4.29 -2.70 -17.40
C LYS A 260 5.75 -2.99 -17.72
N ALA A 261 6.03 -4.18 -18.20
CA ALA A 261 7.38 -4.70 -18.45
C ALA A 261 7.36 -5.74 -19.57
N ASN A 262 8.52 -6.25 -19.95
CA ASN A 262 8.66 -7.40 -20.84
C ASN A 262 8.41 -8.68 -20.04
N TYR A 263 7.31 -9.38 -20.32
CA TYR A 263 6.98 -10.64 -19.63
C TYR A 263 7.59 -11.83 -20.36
N ILE A 264 8.26 -12.70 -19.61
CA ILE A 264 8.89 -13.93 -20.10
C ILE A 264 8.37 -15.08 -19.24
N TYR A 265 7.76 -16.07 -19.88
CA TYR A 265 7.23 -17.25 -19.23
C TYR A 265 8.07 -18.49 -19.58
N VAL A 266 8.45 -19.28 -18.60
CA VAL A 266 9.07 -20.59 -18.85
C VAL A 266 8.07 -21.68 -18.54
N VAL A 267 7.67 -22.44 -19.55
CA VAL A 267 6.59 -23.41 -19.48
C VAL A 267 7.06 -24.80 -19.91
N GLN A 268 6.39 -25.87 -19.42
CA GLN A 268 6.60 -27.19 -19.98
C GLN A 268 5.94 -27.28 -21.37
N LYS A 269 6.61 -27.87 -22.33
CA LYS A 269 6.11 -28.09 -23.69
C LYS A 269 4.77 -28.82 -23.69
N SER A 270 4.63 -29.88 -22.90
CA SER A 270 3.39 -30.63 -22.74
C SER A 270 2.22 -29.78 -22.25
N HIS A 271 2.46 -28.82 -21.35
CA HIS A 271 1.44 -27.89 -20.86
C HIS A 271 1.12 -26.82 -21.88
N ARG A 272 2.15 -26.30 -22.60
CA ARG A 272 1.99 -25.30 -23.66
C ARG A 272 1.04 -25.77 -24.74
N GLU A 273 1.28 -26.98 -25.26
CA GLU A 273 0.47 -27.59 -26.31
C GLU A 273 -0.93 -27.97 -25.81
N LYS A 274 -1.00 -28.69 -24.69
CA LYS A 274 -2.28 -29.20 -24.15
C LYS A 274 -3.28 -28.11 -23.78
N TYR A 275 -2.80 -26.98 -23.25
CA TYR A 275 -3.65 -25.90 -22.72
C TYR A 275 -3.60 -24.63 -23.54
N ASN A 276 -2.95 -24.64 -24.72
CA ASN A 276 -2.79 -23.48 -25.61
C ASN A 276 -2.32 -22.24 -24.84
N LEU A 277 -1.20 -22.39 -24.09
CA LEU A 277 -0.71 -21.34 -23.19
C LEU A 277 -0.31 -20.08 -23.96
N ASP A 278 0.13 -20.16 -25.21
CA ASP A 278 0.48 -19.00 -26.04
C ASP A 278 -0.71 -18.03 -26.17
N ALA A 279 -1.88 -18.55 -26.49
CA ALA A 279 -3.09 -17.74 -26.62
C ALA A 279 -3.47 -17.10 -25.29
N LEU A 280 -3.45 -17.88 -24.21
CA LEU A 280 -3.79 -17.39 -22.87
C LEU A 280 -2.81 -16.31 -22.39
N LEU A 281 -1.50 -16.55 -22.50
CA LEU A 281 -0.46 -15.64 -22.02
C LEU A 281 -0.42 -14.36 -22.85
N SER A 282 -0.64 -14.45 -24.16
CA SER A 282 -0.75 -13.27 -25.05
C SER A 282 -1.98 -12.41 -24.74
N LEU A 283 -3.09 -12.99 -24.28
CA LEU A 283 -4.25 -12.24 -23.79
C LEU A 283 -3.98 -11.51 -22.48
N ILE A 284 -3.21 -12.13 -21.57
CA ILE A 284 -2.88 -11.56 -20.24
C ILE A 284 -1.80 -10.50 -20.36
N THR A 285 -0.75 -10.78 -21.15
CA THR A 285 0.42 -9.91 -21.36
C THR A 285 0.79 -9.86 -22.84
N PRO A 286 0.16 -8.98 -23.63
CA PRO A 286 0.47 -8.86 -25.05
C PRO A 286 1.95 -8.60 -25.30
N GLY A 287 2.54 -9.36 -26.23
CA GLY A 287 3.97 -9.27 -26.55
C GLY A 287 4.90 -10.07 -25.64
N CYS A 288 4.36 -10.90 -24.73
CA CYS A 288 5.18 -11.76 -23.88
C CYS A 288 5.98 -12.78 -24.70
N LYS A 289 7.11 -13.24 -24.13
CA LYS A 289 7.92 -14.34 -24.65
C LYS A 289 7.62 -15.62 -23.86
N VAL A 290 7.55 -16.74 -24.59
CA VAL A 290 7.32 -18.07 -24.00
C VAL A 290 8.50 -18.96 -24.32
N VAL A 291 9.21 -19.39 -23.29
CA VAL A 291 10.36 -20.30 -23.34
C VAL A 291 9.90 -21.70 -22.93
N GLU A 292 10.26 -22.71 -23.70
CA GLU A 292 9.89 -24.08 -23.44
C GLU A 292 10.96 -24.87 -22.67
N THR A 293 10.50 -25.83 -21.88
CA THR A 293 11.32 -26.93 -21.35
C THR A 293 10.68 -28.28 -21.65
N GLU A 294 11.48 -29.28 -22.01
CA GLU A 294 11.01 -30.63 -22.33
C GLU A 294 10.44 -31.37 -21.07
N GLY A 295 10.78 -30.90 -19.87
CA GLY A 295 10.35 -31.53 -18.63
C GLY A 295 10.54 -30.63 -17.41
N MET A 296 10.47 -31.23 -16.24
CA MET A 296 10.75 -30.56 -14.98
C MET A 296 12.23 -30.19 -14.85
N THR A 297 12.49 -28.98 -14.37
CA THR A 297 13.83 -28.56 -13.99
C THR A 297 14.11 -28.88 -12.52
N GLU A 298 15.40 -28.94 -12.15
CA GLU A 298 15.83 -29.25 -10.76
C GLU A 298 15.46 -28.16 -9.74
N GLY A 299 14.85 -27.06 -10.18
CA GLY A 299 14.38 -25.98 -9.31
C GLY A 299 14.12 -24.66 -10.05
N ALA A 300 13.65 -23.68 -9.32
CA ALA A 300 13.27 -22.38 -9.86
C ALA A 300 14.46 -21.64 -10.52
N ALA A 301 15.67 -21.77 -9.96
CA ALA A 301 16.88 -21.18 -10.53
C ALA A 301 17.24 -21.80 -11.88
N CYS A 302 17.18 -23.15 -12.00
CA CYS A 302 17.39 -23.83 -13.27
C CYS A 302 16.36 -23.46 -14.31
N THR A 303 15.08 -23.30 -13.90
CA THR A 303 14.03 -22.81 -14.78
C THR A 303 14.32 -21.38 -15.28
N ALA A 304 14.79 -20.50 -14.39
CA ALA A 304 15.12 -19.14 -14.74
C ALA A 304 16.28 -19.04 -15.76
N LEU A 305 17.29 -19.90 -15.62
CA LEU A 305 18.45 -19.94 -16.52
C LEU A 305 18.08 -20.30 -17.97
N LEU A 306 16.97 -20.99 -18.21
CA LEU A 306 16.49 -21.27 -19.57
C LEU A 306 16.09 -19.99 -20.33
N ALA A 307 15.76 -18.94 -19.62
CA ALA A 307 15.36 -17.67 -20.21
C ALA A 307 16.52 -16.64 -20.32
N ARG A 308 17.77 -17.04 -20.00
CA ARG A 308 18.92 -16.12 -19.93
C ARG A 308 19.13 -15.27 -21.18
N GLU A 309 18.89 -15.85 -22.36
CA GLU A 309 19.06 -15.15 -23.65
C GLU A 309 18.04 -14.02 -23.87
N HIS A 310 16.99 -13.99 -23.04
CA HIS A 310 15.94 -12.98 -23.08
C HIS A 310 16.01 -11.97 -21.95
N ILE A 311 16.86 -12.22 -20.93
CA ILE A 311 17.02 -11.39 -19.75
C ILE A 311 18.42 -10.79 -19.60
N ASN A 312 19.43 -11.35 -20.29
CA ASN A 312 20.76 -10.77 -20.36
C ASN A 312 20.77 -9.70 -21.45
N THR A 313 20.22 -8.56 -21.15
CA THR A 313 20.45 -7.34 -21.90
C THR A 313 21.57 -6.58 -21.20
N ASP A 314 22.46 -5.94 -21.96
CA ASP A 314 23.62 -5.19 -21.45
C ASP A 314 23.20 -3.89 -20.70
N ASP A 315 22.00 -3.84 -20.15
CA ASP A 315 21.42 -2.72 -19.40
C ASP A 315 21.41 -2.99 -17.89
#